data_631f01fb297b3f5eeee0ac077cd29a2b
#
_entry.id   631f01fb297b3f5eeee0ac077cd29a2b
#
_cell.length_a   1.000
_cell.length_b   1.000
_cell.length_c   1.000
_cell.angle_alpha   90.00
_cell.angle_beta   90.00
_cell.angle_gamma   90.00
#
_symmetry.space_group_name_H-M   'P 1'
#
loop_
_entity.id
_entity.type
_entity.pdbx_description
1 polymer ?
#
loop_
_entity_poly.entity_id
_entity_poly.type
_entity_poly.pdbx_seq_one_letter_code
_entity_poly.pdbx_strand_id
1 'polypeptide(L)'
;MVVSIQDSMPQHQQKAGLGRLFPRLSRMILIGVALILFPLVIQAHAGIYKYVDKNGVIHFSNVPTSPRFVLYIREDGDIDFDYSAKDRFDHLIEEAARQYGVDFALIKAIIRAESDFDPRAVSGVGAMGLMQLMPETARNLSVIDAFDPGENIDGGVRHFRELLGTFRNDLKLSLAAYNAGKNAVLQFKSVPPYNETRRYVQKVLHFYDAYKQ
;
A
#
# COMPACT_ATOMS: atom_id res chain seq x y z
N MET A 1 -83.68 -23.04 -71.67
CA MET A 1 -84.45 -21.77 -71.76
C MET A 1 -84.10 -20.90 -70.61
N VAL A 2 -83.38 -19.87 -70.93
CA VAL A 2 -83.54 -18.50 -70.43
C VAL A 2 -83.09 -18.27 -68.97
N VAL A 3 -82.13 -17.59 -68.84
CA VAL A 3 -81.71 -16.18 -68.56
C VAL A 3 -81.21 -16.08 -67.15
N SER A 4 -79.93 -15.83 -66.92
CA SER A 4 -79.25 -14.51 -66.81
C SER A 4 -79.73 -13.66 -65.65
N ILE A 5 -78.78 -13.24 -64.86
CA ILE A 5 -78.43 -11.86 -64.52
C ILE A 5 -77.59 -12.00 -63.22
N GLN A 6 -76.34 -11.80 -63.21
CA GLN A 6 -75.53 -10.65 -63.03
C GLN A 6 -76.01 -9.68 -61.91
N ASP A 7 -75.27 -9.56 -60.84
CA ASP A 7 -74.79 -8.30 -60.32
C ASP A 7 -73.80 -8.61 -59.09
N SER A 8 -72.59 -8.41 -59.24
CA SER A 8 -71.70 -7.26 -59.05
C SER A 8 -71.97 -6.49 -57.76
N MET A 9 -70.96 -6.56 -56.92
CA MET A 9 -70.29 -5.41 -56.28
C MET A 9 -69.90 -5.62 -54.82
N PRO A 10 -69.08 -4.86 -54.28
CA PRO A 10 -67.66 -5.20 -54.06
C PRO A 10 -67.34 -5.30 -52.55
N GLN A 11 -66.50 -6.20 -52.20
CA GLN A 11 -65.92 -6.22 -50.85
C GLN A 11 -64.68 -5.32 -50.80
N HIS A 12 -64.95 -4.06 -50.55
CA HIS A 12 -63.92 -3.13 -50.15
C HIS A 12 -63.89 -3.06 -48.62
N GLN A 13 -62.68 -3.31 -48.11
CA GLN A 13 -62.21 -2.74 -46.86
C GLN A 13 -62.64 -3.35 -45.54
N GLN A 14 -61.76 -4.09 -44.93
CA GLN A 14 -61.13 -3.60 -43.73
C GLN A 14 -60.07 -4.60 -43.29
N LYS A 15 -58.84 -4.47 -43.80
CA LYS A 15 -57.65 -4.95 -43.10
C LYS A 15 -56.76 -3.76 -42.84
N ALA A 16 -57.19 -2.94 -41.91
CA ALA A 16 -56.39 -1.85 -41.41
C ALA A 16 -55.91 -2.21 -39.99
N GLY A 17 -54.62 -2.38 -39.88
CA GLY A 17 -54.01 -1.77 -38.73
C GLY A 17 -53.63 -2.59 -37.52
N LEU A 18 -53.47 -3.93 -37.59
CA LEU A 18 -52.86 -4.62 -36.39
C LEU A 18 -51.44 -5.14 -36.59
N GLY A 19 -50.91 -5.08 -37.81
CA GLY A 19 -49.62 -5.68 -38.13
C GLY A 19 -48.38 -4.80 -37.94
N ARG A 20 -48.53 -3.51 -37.59
CA ARG A 20 -47.38 -2.58 -37.53
C ARG A 20 -46.97 -2.10 -36.13
N LEU A 21 -47.74 -2.43 -35.11
CA LEU A 21 -47.37 -2.06 -33.73
C LEU A 21 -46.44 -3.10 -33.02
N PHE A 22 -46.56 -4.37 -33.39
CA PHE A 22 -45.83 -5.42 -32.70
C PHE A 22 -44.31 -5.52 -33.01
N PRO A 23 -43.82 -5.21 -34.25
CA PRO A 23 -42.37 -5.33 -34.50
C PRO A 23 -41.52 -4.26 -33.80
N ARG A 24 -42.12 -3.11 -33.46
CA ARG A 24 -41.37 -2.06 -32.71
C ARG A 24 -41.31 -2.34 -31.22
N LEU A 25 -42.36 -2.91 -30.63
CA LEU A 25 -42.36 -3.27 -29.22
C LEU A 25 -41.40 -4.45 -28.93
N SER A 26 -41.41 -5.48 -29.83
CA SER A 26 -40.52 -6.61 -29.68
C SER A 26 -39.03 -6.25 -29.85
N ARG A 27 -38.72 -5.28 -30.74
CA ARG A 27 -37.35 -4.76 -30.87
C ARG A 27 -36.91 -3.92 -29.69
N MET A 28 -37.78 -3.14 -29.09
CA MET A 28 -37.47 -2.38 -27.87
C MET A 28 -37.31 -3.27 -26.66
N ILE A 29 -38.11 -4.33 -26.54
CA ILE A 29 -37.99 -5.30 -25.46
C ILE A 29 -36.69 -6.12 -25.61
N LEU A 30 -36.32 -6.52 -26.83
CA LEU A 30 -35.06 -7.21 -27.10
C LEU A 30 -33.83 -6.35 -26.82
N ILE A 31 -33.86 -5.05 -27.11
CA ILE A 31 -32.78 -4.12 -26.78
C ILE A 31 -32.72 -3.87 -25.26
N GLY A 32 -33.89 -3.73 -24.61
CA GLY A 32 -33.96 -3.57 -23.16
C GLY A 32 -33.45 -4.80 -22.39
N VAL A 33 -33.81 -6.01 -22.86
CA VAL A 33 -33.33 -7.26 -22.28
C VAL A 33 -31.83 -7.49 -22.54
N ALA A 34 -31.34 -7.08 -23.72
CA ALA A 34 -29.90 -7.14 -24.03
C ALA A 34 -29.08 -6.16 -23.17
N LEU A 35 -29.64 -5.02 -22.79
CA LEU A 35 -29.01 -4.05 -21.88
C LEU A 35 -29.04 -4.51 -20.42
N ILE A 36 -30.07 -5.27 -20.01
CA ILE A 36 -30.17 -5.81 -18.64
C ILE A 36 -29.27 -7.08 -18.48
N LEU A 37 -29.02 -7.80 -19.56
CA LEU A 37 -28.15 -8.97 -19.61
C LEU A 37 -26.68 -8.65 -19.98
N PHE A 38 -26.34 -7.35 -20.11
CA PHE A 38 -24.91 -7.03 -20.15
C PHE A 38 -24.34 -7.38 -18.78
N PRO A 39 -23.61 -8.51 -18.66
CA PRO A 39 -23.05 -8.85 -17.37
C PRO A 39 -22.16 -7.68 -16.98
N LEU A 40 -22.41 -7.12 -15.80
CA LEU A 40 -21.43 -6.30 -15.13
C LEU A 40 -20.23 -7.25 -14.96
N VAL A 41 -19.33 -7.29 -15.93
CA VAL A 41 -18.04 -7.96 -15.80
C VAL A 41 -17.31 -7.15 -14.75
N ILE A 42 -17.56 -7.48 -13.49
CA ILE A 42 -16.68 -7.10 -12.41
C ILE A 42 -15.37 -7.77 -12.81
N GLN A 43 -14.46 -7.01 -13.37
CA GLN A 43 -13.09 -7.45 -13.53
C GLN A 43 -12.57 -7.68 -12.11
N ALA A 44 -12.67 -8.92 -11.66
CA ALA A 44 -11.95 -9.38 -10.49
C ALA A 44 -10.46 -9.29 -10.89
N HIS A 45 -9.79 -8.26 -10.44
CA HIS A 45 -8.34 -8.16 -10.59
C HIS A 45 -7.73 -9.26 -9.74
N ALA A 46 -7.45 -10.39 -10.37
CA ALA A 46 -6.85 -11.53 -9.72
C ALA A 46 -5.33 -11.35 -9.68
N GLY A 47 -4.86 -10.58 -8.72
CA GLY A 47 -3.43 -10.54 -8.40
C GLY A 47 -3.06 -11.68 -7.45
N ILE A 48 -1.81 -12.13 -7.49
CA ILE A 48 -1.24 -12.99 -6.45
C ILE A 48 -0.50 -12.09 -5.46
N TYR A 49 -0.87 -12.20 -4.21
CA TYR A 49 -0.27 -11.46 -3.12
C TYR A 49 0.69 -12.38 -2.35
N LYS A 50 1.77 -11.81 -1.84
CA LYS A 50 2.81 -12.51 -1.08
C LYS A 50 2.92 -11.90 0.31
N TYR A 51 3.11 -12.75 1.32
CA TYR A 51 3.45 -12.38 2.67
C TYR A 51 4.55 -13.29 3.18
N VAL A 52 5.54 -12.74 3.87
CA VAL A 52 6.60 -13.52 4.54
C VAL A 52 6.37 -13.44 6.04
N ASP A 53 6.16 -14.58 6.69
CA ASP A 53 5.93 -14.62 8.13
C ASP A 53 7.25 -14.46 8.94
N LYS A 54 7.13 -14.36 10.26
CA LYS A 54 8.26 -14.20 11.18
C LYS A 54 9.28 -15.34 11.14
N ASN A 55 8.90 -16.50 10.60
CA ASN A 55 9.78 -17.66 10.45
C ASN A 55 10.46 -17.70 9.07
N GLY A 56 10.22 -16.69 8.21
CA GLY A 56 10.72 -16.65 6.85
C GLY A 56 9.89 -17.48 5.85
N VAL A 57 8.72 -18.02 6.27
CA VAL A 57 7.84 -18.79 5.40
C VAL A 57 7.08 -17.83 4.50
N ILE A 58 7.11 -18.12 3.21
CA ILE A 58 6.42 -17.32 2.19
C ILE A 58 5.01 -17.86 2.02
N HIS A 59 4.04 -16.99 2.20
CA HIS A 59 2.63 -17.24 1.97
C HIS A 59 2.17 -16.53 0.69
N PHE A 60 1.42 -17.26 -0.16
CA PHE A 60 0.78 -16.67 -1.33
C PHE A 60 -0.73 -16.74 -1.18
N SER A 61 -1.43 -15.71 -1.65
CA SER A 61 -2.89 -15.65 -1.67
C SER A 61 -3.37 -14.83 -2.86
N ASN A 62 -4.46 -15.24 -3.46
CA ASN A 62 -5.20 -14.42 -4.43
C ASN A 62 -6.27 -13.53 -3.77
N VAL A 63 -6.50 -13.73 -2.47
CA VAL A 63 -7.41 -12.91 -1.65
C VAL A 63 -6.68 -12.53 -0.37
N PRO A 64 -6.03 -11.36 -0.32
CA PRO A 64 -5.28 -10.93 0.87
C PRO A 64 -6.26 -10.69 2.03
N THR A 65 -6.07 -11.43 3.11
CA THR A 65 -6.89 -11.34 4.33
C THR A 65 -6.27 -10.46 5.41
N SER A 66 -5.08 -9.91 5.14
CA SER A 66 -4.30 -9.10 6.06
C SER A 66 -3.54 -8.02 5.28
N PRO A 67 -3.33 -6.81 5.84
CA PRO A 67 -2.51 -5.76 5.24
C PRO A 67 -1.04 -6.15 5.06
N ARG A 68 -0.60 -7.29 5.61
CA ARG A 68 0.75 -7.82 5.43
C ARG A 68 1.00 -8.43 4.04
N PHE A 69 -0.06 -8.71 3.27
CA PHE A 69 0.06 -9.23 1.93
C PHE A 69 0.36 -8.10 0.94
N VAL A 70 1.41 -8.27 0.16
CA VAL A 70 1.84 -7.35 -0.91
C VAL A 70 1.53 -7.98 -2.26
N LEU A 71 1.07 -7.20 -3.22
CA LEU A 71 0.86 -7.66 -4.59
C LEU A 71 2.18 -8.20 -5.15
N TYR A 72 2.17 -9.45 -5.65
CA TYR A 72 3.36 -10.13 -6.16
C TYR A 72 3.31 -10.37 -7.67
N ILE A 73 2.15 -10.74 -8.19
CA ILE A 73 1.93 -10.95 -9.63
C ILE A 73 0.63 -10.25 -10.00
N ARG A 74 0.66 -9.42 -11.05
CA ARG A 74 -0.54 -8.85 -11.68
C ARG A 74 -1.15 -9.82 -12.68
N GLU A 75 -2.44 -9.63 -12.99
CA GLU A 75 -3.19 -10.47 -13.94
C GLU A 75 -2.64 -10.38 -15.38
N ASP A 76 -1.95 -9.31 -15.74
CA ASP A 76 -1.28 -9.11 -17.03
C ASP A 76 0.02 -9.91 -17.20
N GLY A 77 0.40 -10.68 -16.16
CA GLY A 77 1.60 -11.52 -16.19
C GLY A 77 2.91 -10.75 -15.98
N ASP A 78 2.85 -9.44 -15.80
CA ASP A 78 3.99 -8.68 -15.36
C ASP A 78 4.28 -9.02 -13.90
N ILE A 79 5.34 -9.79 -13.71
CA ILE A 79 5.93 -9.99 -12.39
C ILE A 79 6.61 -8.67 -12.07
N ASP A 80 6.04 -7.93 -11.12
CA ASP A 80 6.69 -6.73 -10.61
C ASP A 80 7.95 -7.15 -9.82
N PHE A 81 9.02 -7.48 -10.56
CA PHE A 81 10.32 -7.82 -9.98
C PHE A 81 11.03 -6.61 -9.38
N ASP A 82 10.46 -5.41 -9.52
CA ASP A 82 11.08 -4.19 -9.02
C ASP A 82 10.55 -3.75 -7.64
N TYR A 83 10.07 -4.70 -6.83
CA TYR A 83 10.07 -4.47 -5.40
C TYR A 83 11.52 -4.57 -4.94
N SER A 84 12.25 -3.49 -5.11
CA SER A 84 13.60 -3.41 -4.57
C SER A 84 13.52 -3.78 -3.08
N ALA A 85 14.55 -4.41 -2.54
CA ALA A 85 14.60 -4.71 -1.09
C ALA A 85 14.28 -3.46 -0.25
N LYS A 86 14.41 -2.26 -0.86
CA LYS A 86 14.14 -0.93 -0.29
C LYS A 86 12.65 -0.59 -0.16
N ASP A 87 11.78 -1.16 -1.00
CA ASP A 87 10.34 -0.81 -1.03
C ASP A 87 9.48 -1.87 -0.32
N ARG A 88 10.08 -2.99 0.05
CA ARG A 88 9.42 -4.12 0.72
C ARG A 88 8.65 -3.72 1.98
N PHE A 89 9.09 -2.69 2.67
CA PHE A 89 8.52 -2.26 3.94
C PHE A 89 7.73 -0.95 3.83
N ASP A 90 7.53 -0.41 2.62
CA ASP A 90 6.91 0.90 2.42
C ASP A 90 5.51 0.98 3.05
N HIS A 91 4.72 -0.09 2.97
CA HIS A 91 3.40 -0.13 3.58
C HIS A 91 3.44 -0.01 5.13
N LEU A 92 4.45 -0.61 5.79
CA LEU A 92 4.65 -0.49 7.25
C LEU A 92 5.16 0.91 7.59
N ILE A 93 6.04 1.46 6.76
CA ILE A 93 6.56 2.82 6.91
C ILE A 93 5.44 3.84 6.77
N GLU A 94 4.53 3.68 5.78
CA GLU A 94 3.37 4.55 5.59
C GLU A 94 2.41 4.50 6.78
N GLU A 95 2.16 3.31 7.32
CA GLU A 95 1.31 3.14 8.49
C GLU A 95 1.89 3.88 9.69
N ALA A 96 3.16 3.67 10.00
CA ALA A 96 3.85 4.35 11.10
C ALA A 96 3.95 5.87 10.86
N ALA A 97 4.22 6.31 9.62
CA ALA A 97 4.26 7.72 9.24
C ALA A 97 2.94 8.43 9.56
N ARG A 98 1.82 7.82 9.18
CA ARG A 98 0.47 8.36 9.48
C ARG A 98 0.15 8.34 10.96
N GLN A 99 0.48 7.23 11.65
CA GLN A 99 0.17 7.05 13.07
C GLN A 99 0.91 8.08 13.96
N TYR A 100 2.18 8.30 13.68
CA TYR A 100 3.04 9.15 14.53
C TYR A 100 3.29 10.54 13.97
N GLY A 101 2.80 10.85 12.77
CA GLY A 101 3.01 12.15 12.12
C GLY A 101 4.49 12.43 11.85
N VAL A 102 5.23 11.41 11.38
CA VAL A 102 6.62 11.51 10.93
C VAL A 102 6.65 11.31 9.41
N ASP A 103 7.46 12.10 8.73
CA ASP A 103 7.58 12.04 7.27
C ASP A 103 8.04 10.66 6.80
N PHE A 104 7.33 10.08 5.81
CA PHE A 104 7.63 8.77 5.22
C PHE A 104 9.07 8.68 4.71
N ALA A 105 9.52 9.68 3.93
CA ALA A 105 10.85 9.70 3.35
C ALA A 105 11.94 9.76 4.45
N LEU A 106 11.64 10.39 5.59
CA LEU A 106 12.55 10.44 6.71
C LEU A 106 12.67 9.09 7.42
N ILE A 107 11.56 8.40 7.66
CA ILE A 107 11.58 7.04 8.24
C ILE A 107 12.36 6.09 7.33
N LYS A 108 12.08 6.13 6.03
CA LYS A 108 12.79 5.33 5.03
C LYS A 108 14.30 5.61 5.01
N ALA A 109 14.70 6.87 5.16
CA ALA A 109 16.10 7.28 5.25
C ALA A 109 16.78 6.77 6.52
N ILE A 110 16.10 6.78 7.66
CA ILE A 110 16.59 6.22 8.93
C ILE A 110 16.81 4.73 8.76
N ILE A 111 15.81 3.96 8.29
CA ILE A 111 15.93 2.51 8.09
C ILE A 111 17.09 2.17 7.17
N ARG A 112 17.26 2.92 6.08
CA ARG A 112 18.40 2.73 5.17
C ARG A 112 19.74 3.00 5.86
N ALA A 113 19.81 4.02 6.68
CA ALA A 113 21.04 4.33 7.40
C ALA A 113 21.39 3.29 8.46
N GLU A 114 20.38 2.73 9.14
CA GLU A 114 20.53 1.78 10.22
C GLU A 114 20.88 0.36 9.74
N SER A 115 20.12 -0.17 8.79
CA SER A 115 20.18 -1.58 8.42
C SER A 115 20.30 -1.84 6.92
N ASP A 116 20.22 -0.80 6.08
CA ASP A 116 20.03 -0.94 4.62
C ASP A 116 18.86 -1.90 4.27
N PHE A 117 17.77 -1.80 5.05
CA PHE A 117 16.55 -2.63 4.94
C PHE A 117 16.73 -4.12 5.30
N ASP A 118 17.78 -4.50 6.03
CA ASP A 118 17.90 -5.85 6.56
C ASP A 118 17.13 -5.99 7.89
N PRO A 119 16.00 -6.75 7.93
CA PRO A 119 15.22 -6.93 9.14
C PRO A 119 15.92 -7.79 10.19
N ARG A 120 17.00 -8.48 9.81
CA ARG A 120 17.80 -9.34 10.72
C ARG A 120 19.14 -8.71 11.09
N ALA A 121 19.36 -7.45 10.73
CA ALA A 121 20.60 -6.77 11.08
C ALA A 121 20.83 -6.74 12.59
N VAL A 122 22.07 -7.05 12.99
CA VAL A 122 22.54 -6.93 14.38
C VAL A 122 23.87 -6.17 14.37
N SER A 123 23.93 -5.06 15.11
CA SER A 123 25.17 -4.30 15.24
C SER A 123 26.15 -4.96 16.21
N GLY A 124 27.42 -4.54 16.16
CA GLY A 124 28.45 -5.01 17.10
C GLY A 124 28.13 -4.70 18.57
N VAL A 125 27.22 -3.76 18.84
CA VAL A 125 26.79 -3.40 20.21
C VAL A 125 25.40 -3.96 20.55
N GLY A 126 24.81 -4.78 19.65
CA GLY A 126 23.58 -5.51 19.89
C GLY A 126 22.29 -4.75 19.53
N ALA A 127 22.37 -3.70 18.73
CA ALA A 127 21.17 -3.09 18.15
C ALA A 127 20.56 -4.00 17.08
N MET A 128 19.21 -4.07 16.98
CA MET A 128 18.48 -5.11 16.24
C MET A 128 17.47 -4.55 15.25
N GLY A 129 17.37 -5.20 14.10
CA GLY A 129 16.30 -5.04 13.12
C GLY A 129 16.44 -3.80 12.25
N LEU A 130 15.36 -3.44 11.56
CA LEU A 130 15.31 -2.39 10.54
C LEU A 130 15.76 -1.02 11.06
N MET A 131 15.31 -0.64 12.25
CA MET A 131 15.61 0.64 12.87
C MET A 131 16.64 0.53 14.00
N GLN A 132 17.35 -0.60 14.10
CA GLN A 132 18.46 -0.85 15.03
C GLN A 132 18.12 -0.48 16.48
N LEU A 133 17.06 -1.10 17.01
CA LEU A 133 16.68 -0.86 18.40
C LEU A 133 17.62 -1.59 19.36
N MET A 134 18.17 -0.86 20.33
CA MET A 134 18.90 -1.48 21.43
C MET A 134 17.95 -2.34 22.27
N PRO A 135 18.41 -3.47 22.87
CA PRO A 135 17.54 -4.38 23.63
C PRO A 135 16.76 -3.69 24.75
N GLU A 136 17.38 -2.72 25.44
CA GLU A 136 16.70 -1.95 26.47
C GLU A 136 15.64 -1.03 25.90
N THR A 137 15.95 -0.36 24.78
CA THR A 137 14.99 0.49 24.06
C THR A 137 13.80 -0.32 23.57
N ALA A 138 14.02 -1.48 22.96
CA ALA A 138 12.97 -2.40 22.51
C ALA A 138 12.03 -2.79 23.66
N ARG A 139 12.59 -3.17 24.82
CA ARG A 139 11.78 -3.48 26.02
C ARG A 139 10.94 -2.29 26.49
N ASN A 140 11.55 -1.10 26.58
CA ASN A 140 10.86 0.13 27.03
C ASN A 140 9.72 0.53 26.07
N LEU A 141 9.87 0.18 24.81
CA LEU A 141 8.86 0.42 23.77
C LEU A 141 7.85 -0.75 23.62
N SER A 142 7.93 -1.79 24.46
CA SER A 142 7.08 -2.99 24.38
C SER A 142 7.17 -3.69 23.01
N VAL A 143 8.33 -3.63 22.35
CA VAL A 143 8.64 -4.42 21.16
C VAL A 143 8.98 -5.85 21.63
N ILE A 144 8.18 -6.81 21.21
CA ILE A 144 8.32 -8.23 21.64
C ILE A 144 9.37 -8.93 20.79
N ASP A 145 9.32 -8.73 19.47
CA ASP A 145 10.28 -9.27 18.52
C ASP A 145 10.91 -8.13 17.71
N ALA A 146 12.14 -7.75 18.07
CA ALA A 146 12.86 -6.68 17.37
C ALA A 146 13.26 -7.05 15.92
N PHE A 147 13.08 -8.30 15.50
CA PHE A 147 13.27 -8.75 14.11
C PHE A 147 11.97 -8.83 13.32
N ASP A 148 10.79 -8.67 13.95
CA ASP A 148 9.54 -8.45 13.24
C ASP A 148 9.55 -7.03 12.65
N PRO A 149 9.42 -6.89 11.31
CA PRO A 149 9.48 -5.59 10.66
C PRO A 149 8.43 -4.60 11.17
N GLY A 150 7.20 -5.08 11.44
CA GLY A 150 6.11 -4.22 11.90
C GLY A 150 6.37 -3.67 13.30
N GLU A 151 6.75 -4.54 14.24
CA GLU A 151 7.04 -4.14 15.61
C GLU A 151 8.29 -3.24 15.70
N ASN A 152 9.32 -3.54 14.89
CA ASN A 152 10.54 -2.76 14.88
C ASN A 152 10.32 -1.35 14.32
N ILE A 153 9.60 -1.23 13.18
CA ILE A 153 9.29 0.09 12.59
C ILE A 153 8.37 0.88 13.52
N ASP A 154 7.30 0.27 14.04
CA ASP A 154 6.39 0.94 14.98
C ASP A 154 7.14 1.51 16.19
N GLY A 155 7.90 0.66 16.87
CA GLY A 155 8.69 1.06 18.05
C GLY A 155 9.73 2.13 17.71
N GLY A 156 10.47 1.95 16.61
CA GLY A 156 11.52 2.88 16.19
C GLY A 156 10.98 4.25 15.81
N VAL A 157 9.86 4.31 15.07
CA VAL A 157 9.23 5.59 14.66
C VAL A 157 8.63 6.29 15.86
N ARG A 158 7.96 5.56 16.76
CA ARG A 158 7.46 6.11 18.02
C ARG A 158 8.57 6.72 18.85
N HIS A 159 9.68 6.02 19.02
CA HIS A 159 10.86 6.53 19.72
C HIS A 159 11.42 7.79 19.05
N PHE A 160 11.56 7.77 17.73
CA PHE A 160 12.04 8.94 17.00
C PHE A 160 11.09 10.14 17.12
N ARG A 161 9.78 9.90 17.13
CA ARG A 161 8.77 10.95 17.37
C ARG A 161 8.90 11.60 18.74
N GLU A 162 9.20 10.80 19.78
CA GLU A 162 9.48 11.32 21.12
C GLU A 162 10.71 12.24 21.14
N LEU A 163 11.76 11.85 20.40
CA LEU A 163 12.97 12.66 20.26
C LEU A 163 12.69 13.97 19.52
N LEU A 164 11.90 13.94 18.43
CA LEU A 164 11.44 15.15 17.75
C LEU A 164 10.73 16.10 18.72
N GLY A 165 9.85 15.58 19.58
CA GLY A 165 9.19 16.37 20.62
C GLY A 165 10.18 16.95 21.63
N THR A 166 11.15 16.15 22.07
CA THR A 166 12.19 16.58 23.04
C THR A 166 13.05 17.71 22.51
N PHE A 167 13.41 17.67 21.22
CA PHE A 167 14.27 18.67 20.58
C PHE A 167 13.50 19.68 19.74
N ARG A 168 12.21 19.92 20.03
CA ARG A 168 11.36 20.96 19.39
C ARG A 168 11.35 20.85 17.86
N ASN A 169 11.32 19.64 17.34
CA ASN A 169 11.40 19.30 15.92
C ASN A 169 12.72 19.71 15.23
N ASP A 170 13.80 19.93 16.00
CA ASP A 170 15.14 20.01 15.40
C ASP A 170 15.55 18.63 14.92
N LEU A 171 15.52 18.47 13.58
CA LEU A 171 15.82 17.20 12.93
C LEU A 171 17.24 16.72 13.20
N LYS A 172 18.24 17.62 13.16
CA LYS A 172 19.64 17.25 13.35
C LYS A 172 19.90 16.77 14.78
N LEU A 173 19.33 17.46 15.76
CA LEU A 173 19.45 17.08 17.17
C LEU A 173 18.70 15.76 17.45
N SER A 174 17.52 15.58 16.85
CA SER A 174 16.74 14.36 17.01
C SER A 174 17.43 13.13 16.40
N LEU A 175 18.01 13.27 15.22
CA LEU A 175 18.83 12.22 14.60
C LEU A 175 20.08 11.91 15.42
N ALA A 176 20.76 12.95 15.91
CA ALA A 176 21.91 12.76 16.79
C ALA A 176 21.54 12.02 18.09
N ALA A 177 20.36 12.35 18.65
CA ALA A 177 19.86 11.71 19.86
C ALA A 177 19.42 10.27 19.63
N TYR A 178 18.89 9.96 18.44
CA TYR A 178 18.56 8.60 18.05
C TYR A 178 19.80 7.69 18.03
N ASN A 179 20.90 8.20 17.47
CA ASN A 179 22.17 7.44 17.35
C ASN A 179 23.00 7.44 18.65
N ALA A 180 23.19 8.60 19.28
CA ALA A 180 24.11 8.76 20.42
C ALA A 180 23.40 8.73 21.78
N GLY A 181 22.06 8.67 21.78
CA GLY A 181 21.26 8.80 22.99
C GLY A 181 20.92 10.25 23.35
N LYS A 182 19.71 10.44 23.88
CA LYS A 182 19.17 11.73 24.28
C LYS A 182 20.08 12.50 25.24
N ASN A 183 20.64 11.80 26.23
CA ASN A 183 21.45 12.44 27.27
C ASN A 183 22.74 13.07 26.72
N ALA A 184 23.37 12.44 25.73
CA ALA A 184 24.55 13.00 25.08
C ALA A 184 24.23 14.35 24.39
N VAL A 185 23.12 14.41 23.65
CA VAL A 185 22.71 15.65 22.98
C VAL A 185 22.32 16.74 23.97
N LEU A 186 21.65 16.40 25.06
CA LEU A 186 21.30 17.35 26.13
C LEU A 186 22.54 17.89 26.81
N GLN A 187 23.56 17.03 27.07
CA GLN A 187 24.83 17.43 27.69
C GLN A 187 25.60 18.43 26.82
N PHE A 188 25.74 18.11 25.51
CA PHE A 188 26.47 18.96 24.57
C PHE A 188 25.66 20.15 24.07
N LYS A 189 24.33 20.15 24.22
CA LYS A 189 23.37 21.15 23.68
C LYS A 189 23.54 21.32 22.15
N SER A 190 24.07 20.33 21.48
CA SER A 190 24.36 20.29 20.05
C SER A 190 24.53 18.84 19.59
N VAL A 191 24.75 18.61 18.31
CA VAL A 191 25.22 17.30 17.83
C VAL A 191 26.56 16.98 18.51
N PRO A 192 26.63 15.88 19.28
CA PRO A 192 27.87 15.52 20.00
C PRO A 192 29.07 15.43 19.07
N PRO A 193 30.30 15.72 19.55
CA PRO A 193 31.50 15.67 18.72
C PRO A 193 31.98 14.25 18.41
N TYR A 194 31.08 13.27 18.39
CA TYR A 194 31.35 11.90 18.04
C TYR A 194 31.36 11.74 16.52
N ASN A 195 32.46 11.21 15.96
CA ASN A 195 32.61 11.05 14.52
C ASN A 195 31.52 10.15 13.91
N GLU A 196 31.09 9.12 14.64
CA GLU A 196 30.03 8.22 14.22
C GLU A 196 28.71 8.97 14.12
N THR A 197 28.30 9.69 15.16
CA THR A 197 27.02 10.43 15.20
C THR A 197 26.98 11.51 14.12
N ARG A 198 28.06 12.26 13.91
CA ARG A 198 28.12 13.26 12.84
C ARG A 198 27.94 12.66 11.46
N ARG A 199 28.61 11.52 11.19
CA ARG A 199 28.44 10.78 9.91
C ARG A 199 27.06 10.20 9.77
N TYR A 200 26.48 9.69 10.85
CA TYR A 200 25.10 9.19 10.86
C TYR A 200 24.10 10.27 10.46
N VAL A 201 24.15 11.42 11.11
CA VAL A 201 23.25 12.55 10.81
C VAL A 201 23.38 12.97 9.33
N GLN A 202 24.62 13.07 8.82
CA GLN A 202 24.86 13.41 7.41
C GLN A 202 24.31 12.34 6.48
N LYS A 203 24.52 11.05 6.79
CA LYS A 203 24.04 9.90 6.01
C LYS A 203 22.52 9.87 5.92
N VAL A 204 21.80 10.06 7.04
CA VAL A 204 20.34 10.08 7.06
C VAL A 204 19.81 11.27 6.26
N LEU A 205 20.35 12.47 6.45
CA LEU A 205 19.92 13.65 5.70
C LEU A 205 20.15 13.51 4.19
N HIS A 206 21.26 12.92 3.78
CA HIS A 206 21.51 12.62 2.37
C HIS A 206 20.46 11.67 1.77
N PHE A 207 20.11 10.58 2.46
CA PHE A 207 19.06 9.67 2.02
C PHE A 207 17.68 10.31 2.05
N TYR A 208 17.41 11.14 3.06
CA TYR A 208 16.14 11.87 3.16
C TYR A 208 15.93 12.79 1.97
N ASP A 209 16.95 13.56 1.56
CA ASP A 209 16.86 14.42 0.40
C ASP A 209 16.66 13.62 -0.90
N ALA A 210 17.23 12.42 -1.01
CA ALA A 210 17.03 11.53 -2.14
C ALA A 210 15.64 10.92 -2.23
N TYR A 211 14.97 10.67 -1.08
CA TYR A 211 13.63 10.09 -1.04
C TYR A 211 12.49 11.13 -1.13
N LYS A 212 12.78 12.40 -1.02
CA LYS A 212 11.80 13.49 -1.21
C LYS A 212 11.51 13.82 -2.67
N GLN A 213 12.34 13.33 -3.60
CA GLN A 213 12.20 13.56 -5.04
C GLN A 213 11.15 12.62 -5.60
#